data_29dc048b95f45ff899fa49b5939c15ab
#
_entry.id   29dc048b95f45ff899fa49b5939c15ab
#
_cell.length_a   1.000
_cell.length_b   1.000
_cell.length_c   1.000
_cell.angle_alpha   90.00
_cell.angle_beta   90.00
_cell.angle_gamma   90.00
#
_symmetry.space_group_name_H-M   'P 1'
#
loop_
_entity.id
_entity.type
_entity.pdbx_description
1 polymer ?
#
loop_
_entity_poly.entity_id
_entity_poly.type
_entity_poly.pdbx_seq_one_letter_code
_entity_poly.pdbx_strand_id
1 'polypeptide(L)'
;MTLPILELVGVEKRFDATVALHATDLAVPTARTTVLLGPSGCGKTTALRLMLGLLRPDRGEVRFRQSALVAERVLEARTQMGYVVQDGGLFPHLTARGNVELMARHLGWSAARIRERVSELAELVQLPEALLARHPSQISGGQKQRVALMRALMLDPELLFLDEPLGALDPLVRAELQECLAGIFERLGKSVLLVTHDLAEAAFFGHLLVLLQDGRIVQQGSFEDFTTRPADPFVTRFVHAQRRFDARMESEPSA
;
A
#
# COMPACT_ATOMS: atom_id res chain seq x y z
N MET A 1 -24.13 -2.67 6.62
CA MET A 1 -22.95 -2.83 5.76
C MET A 1 -22.29 -1.45 5.63
N THR A 2 -21.05 -1.30 6.03
CA THR A 2 -20.28 -0.07 5.82
C THR A 2 -20.00 0.08 4.33
N LEU A 3 -20.22 1.28 3.78
CA LEU A 3 -19.95 1.56 2.38
C LEU A 3 -18.45 1.51 2.11
N PRO A 4 -18.00 1.00 0.94
CA PRO A 4 -16.59 0.97 0.58
C PRO A 4 -16.03 2.39 0.42
N ILE A 5 -14.76 2.57 0.81
CA ILE A 5 -14.05 3.84 0.65
C ILE A 5 -13.66 4.08 -0.79
N LEU A 6 -13.34 3.00 -1.52
CA LEU A 6 -12.94 3.04 -2.92
C LEU A 6 -13.49 1.82 -3.66
N GLU A 7 -13.89 2.01 -4.92
CA GLU A 7 -14.41 0.93 -5.78
C GLU A 7 -13.83 1.03 -7.20
N LEU A 8 -13.56 -0.12 -7.77
CA LEU A 8 -13.45 -0.32 -9.22
C LEU A 8 -14.77 -0.89 -9.70
N VAL A 9 -15.39 -0.29 -10.70
CA VAL A 9 -16.66 -0.73 -11.29
C VAL A 9 -16.43 -1.01 -12.77
N GLY A 10 -16.33 -2.29 -13.13
CA GLY A 10 -16.07 -2.76 -14.50
C GLY A 10 -14.80 -2.19 -15.12
N VAL A 11 -13.78 -1.89 -14.31
CA VAL A 11 -12.56 -1.19 -14.75
C VAL A 11 -11.70 -2.07 -15.63
N GLU A 12 -11.41 -1.60 -16.85
CA GLU A 12 -10.47 -2.22 -17.80
C GLU A 12 -9.33 -1.27 -18.11
N LYS A 13 -8.10 -1.83 -18.26
CA LYS A 13 -6.92 -1.09 -18.70
C LYS A 13 -6.10 -1.87 -19.69
N ARG A 14 -5.75 -1.21 -20.81
CA ARG A 14 -4.88 -1.74 -21.84
C ARG A 14 -3.67 -0.83 -22.02
N PHE A 15 -2.58 -1.44 -22.42
CA PHE A 15 -1.40 -0.74 -22.92
C PHE A 15 -1.07 -1.37 -24.27
N ASP A 16 -1.22 -0.61 -25.33
CA ASP A 16 -1.11 -1.07 -26.72
C ASP A 16 -1.95 -2.34 -26.96
N ALA A 17 -1.33 -3.46 -27.32
CA ALA A 17 -2.01 -4.73 -27.56
C ALA A 17 -2.28 -5.56 -26.28
N THR A 18 -1.70 -5.16 -25.12
CA THR A 18 -1.75 -5.94 -23.90
C THR A 18 -2.87 -5.44 -22.97
N VAL A 19 -3.73 -6.35 -22.50
CA VAL A 19 -4.70 -6.05 -21.45
C VAL A 19 -4.01 -6.23 -20.10
N ALA A 20 -3.74 -5.13 -19.42
CA ALA A 20 -3.10 -5.13 -18.10
C ALA A 20 -4.09 -5.38 -16.95
N LEU A 21 -5.34 -4.99 -17.14
CA LEU A 21 -6.44 -5.29 -16.22
C LEU A 21 -7.70 -5.51 -17.06
N HIS A 22 -8.30 -6.69 -16.96
CA HIS A 22 -9.60 -7.01 -17.55
C HIS A 22 -10.72 -6.37 -16.73
N ALA A 23 -11.93 -6.29 -17.30
CA ALA A 23 -13.08 -5.73 -16.58
C ALA A 23 -13.15 -6.28 -15.15
N THR A 24 -12.90 -5.38 -14.19
CA THR A 24 -12.69 -5.73 -12.78
C THR A 24 -13.61 -4.93 -11.89
N ASP A 25 -14.29 -5.65 -10.99
CA ASP A 25 -15.05 -5.09 -9.88
C ASP A 25 -14.30 -5.39 -8.57
N LEU A 26 -14.03 -4.36 -7.78
CA LEU A 26 -13.38 -4.48 -6.49
C LEU A 26 -13.87 -3.39 -5.56
N ALA A 27 -14.31 -3.77 -4.36
CA ALA A 27 -14.66 -2.85 -3.28
C ALA A 27 -13.59 -2.89 -2.19
N VAL A 28 -13.02 -1.74 -1.83
CA VAL A 28 -12.09 -1.56 -0.71
C VAL A 28 -12.91 -1.12 0.51
N PRO A 29 -13.05 -1.97 1.55
CA PRO A 29 -13.84 -1.66 2.72
C PRO A 29 -13.25 -0.51 3.53
N THR A 30 -14.12 0.30 4.15
CA THR A 30 -13.69 1.35 5.09
C THR A 30 -13.11 0.75 6.37
N ALA A 31 -12.04 1.38 6.91
CA ALA A 31 -11.37 1.01 8.15
C ALA A 31 -10.89 -0.45 8.21
N ARG A 32 -10.52 -1.01 7.06
CA ARG A 32 -9.97 -2.36 6.92
C ARG A 32 -8.78 -2.38 5.97
N THR A 33 -7.94 -3.39 6.11
CA THR A 33 -6.82 -3.63 5.19
C THR A 33 -7.26 -4.59 4.09
N THR A 34 -7.19 -4.12 2.84
CA THR A 34 -7.31 -4.94 1.64
C THR A 34 -5.91 -5.20 1.09
N VAL A 35 -5.59 -6.45 0.79
CA VAL A 35 -4.28 -6.84 0.25
C VAL A 35 -4.43 -7.33 -1.18
N LEU A 36 -3.76 -6.68 -2.13
CA LEU A 36 -3.63 -7.15 -3.51
C LEU A 36 -2.42 -8.07 -3.62
N LEU A 37 -2.69 -9.34 -3.93
CA LEU A 37 -1.71 -10.40 -4.08
C LEU A 37 -1.56 -10.81 -5.55
N GLY A 38 -0.46 -11.46 -5.86
CA GLY A 38 -0.24 -12.12 -7.14
C GLY A 38 1.20 -12.03 -7.64
N PRO A 39 1.56 -12.79 -8.67
CA PRO A 39 2.89 -12.79 -9.25
C PRO A 39 3.25 -11.43 -9.87
N SER A 40 4.55 -11.22 -10.15
CA SER A 40 5.01 -10.04 -10.86
C SER A 40 4.34 -9.91 -12.23
N GLY A 41 3.94 -8.69 -12.60
CA GLY A 41 3.28 -8.43 -13.88
C GLY A 41 1.79 -8.78 -13.95
N CYS A 42 1.15 -9.31 -12.92
CA CYS A 42 -0.27 -9.70 -12.96
C CYS A 42 -1.28 -8.53 -12.93
N GLY A 43 -0.83 -7.26 -12.84
CA GLY A 43 -1.70 -6.09 -12.89
C GLY A 43 -1.88 -5.32 -11.57
N LYS A 44 -1.26 -5.74 -10.45
CA LYS A 44 -1.39 -5.07 -9.12
C LYS A 44 -1.06 -3.58 -9.16
N THR A 45 0.12 -3.22 -9.68
CA THR A 45 0.55 -1.81 -9.79
C THR A 45 -0.34 -1.02 -10.75
N THR A 46 -0.87 -1.66 -11.80
CA THR A 46 -1.85 -1.02 -12.69
C THR A 46 -3.15 -0.73 -11.95
N ALA A 47 -3.70 -1.70 -11.22
CA ALA A 47 -4.89 -1.50 -10.40
C ALA A 47 -4.68 -0.40 -9.36
N LEU A 48 -3.55 -0.42 -8.63
CA LEU A 48 -3.18 0.61 -7.66
C LEU A 48 -3.12 2.01 -8.30
N ARG A 49 -2.46 2.15 -9.46
CA ARG A 49 -2.36 3.44 -10.17
C ARG A 49 -3.70 3.95 -10.68
N LEU A 50 -4.61 3.06 -11.09
CA LEU A 50 -5.99 3.42 -11.44
C LEU A 50 -6.75 3.92 -10.22
N MET A 51 -6.65 3.23 -9.08
CA MET A 51 -7.27 3.63 -7.81
C MET A 51 -6.77 4.98 -7.29
N LEU A 52 -5.48 5.30 -7.48
CA LEU A 52 -4.89 6.61 -7.18
C LEU A 52 -5.26 7.70 -8.21
N GLY A 53 -5.95 7.34 -9.30
CA GLY A 53 -6.22 8.24 -10.42
C GLY A 53 -4.95 8.67 -11.16
N LEU A 54 -3.82 7.94 -11.01
CA LEU A 54 -2.58 8.15 -11.77
C LEU A 54 -2.69 7.64 -13.20
N LEU A 55 -3.60 6.69 -13.43
CA LEU A 55 -4.01 6.20 -14.74
C LEU A 55 -5.51 6.39 -14.90
N ARG A 56 -5.96 6.60 -16.14
CA ARG A 56 -7.38 6.58 -16.47
C ARG A 56 -7.76 5.19 -16.95
N PRO A 57 -8.90 4.64 -16.51
CA PRO A 57 -9.42 3.40 -17.08
C PRO A 57 -9.82 3.62 -18.54
N ASP A 58 -9.73 2.56 -19.36
CA ASP A 58 -10.22 2.58 -20.74
C ASP A 58 -11.71 2.25 -20.79
N ARG A 59 -12.20 1.48 -19.79
CA ARG A 59 -13.62 1.22 -19.54
C ARG A 59 -13.89 1.17 -18.04
N GLY A 60 -15.17 1.29 -17.67
CA GLY A 60 -15.59 1.34 -16.28
C GLY A 60 -15.22 2.64 -15.58
N GLU A 61 -15.34 2.67 -14.28
CA GLU A 61 -15.03 3.84 -13.47
C GLU A 61 -14.41 3.47 -12.13
N VAL A 62 -13.58 4.37 -11.60
CA VAL A 62 -13.08 4.33 -10.23
C VAL A 62 -13.92 5.29 -9.40
N ARG A 63 -14.40 4.83 -8.25
CA ARG A 63 -15.14 5.66 -7.29
C ARG A 63 -14.35 5.79 -5.99
N PHE A 64 -14.23 7.01 -5.50
CA PHE A 64 -13.73 7.30 -4.16
C PHE A 64 -14.85 7.96 -3.37
N ARG A 65 -15.19 7.41 -2.18
CA ARG A 65 -16.32 7.86 -1.36
C ARG A 65 -17.61 7.98 -2.19
N GLN A 66 -17.89 6.91 -2.97
CA GLN A 66 -19.06 6.78 -3.87
C GLN A 66 -19.13 7.81 -5.01
N SER A 67 -18.14 8.68 -5.15
CA SER A 67 -18.07 9.65 -6.23
C SER A 67 -17.03 9.22 -7.27
N ALA A 68 -17.37 9.34 -8.55
CA ALA A 68 -16.44 9.04 -9.64
C ALA A 68 -15.15 9.86 -9.52
N LEU A 69 -14.01 9.19 -9.67
CA LEU A 69 -12.68 9.80 -9.61
C LEU A 69 -12.33 10.38 -10.99
N VAL A 70 -12.94 11.52 -11.31
CA VAL A 70 -12.74 12.24 -12.58
C VAL A 70 -11.57 13.23 -12.48
N ALA A 71 -11.08 13.70 -13.63
CA ALA A 71 -9.90 14.57 -13.71
C ALA A 71 -10.01 15.83 -12.84
N GLU A 72 -11.20 16.41 -12.77
CA GLU A 72 -11.48 17.66 -12.05
C GLU A 72 -11.39 17.49 -10.52
N ARG A 73 -11.63 16.28 -10.01
CA ARG A 73 -11.69 15.96 -8.58
C ARG A 73 -10.50 15.15 -8.07
N VAL A 74 -9.65 14.63 -8.98
CA VAL A 74 -8.58 13.71 -8.63
C VAL A 74 -7.55 14.34 -7.70
N LEU A 75 -7.23 15.62 -7.84
CA LEU A 75 -6.26 16.30 -6.98
C LEU A 75 -6.81 16.47 -5.56
N GLU A 76 -8.07 16.85 -5.42
CA GLU A 76 -8.75 16.92 -4.13
C GLU A 76 -8.79 15.54 -3.44
N ALA A 77 -9.23 14.51 -4.17
CA ALA A 77 -9.27 13.14 -3.66
C ALA A 77 -7.89 12.66 -3.17
N ARG A 78 -6.81 12.99 -3.89
CA ARG A 78 -5.44 12.60 -3.50
C ARG A 78 -4.97 13.25 -2.20
N THR A 79 -5.51 14.39 -1.78
CA THR A 79 -5.19 14.94 -0.44
C THR A 79 -5.72 14.07 0.70
N GLN A 80 -6.71 13.21 0.40
CA GLN A 80 -7.30 12.24 1.32
C GLN A 80 -6.73 10.83 1.15
N MET A 81 -5.74 10.66 0.28
CA MET A 81 -5.04 9.42 -0.02
C MET A 81 -3.55 9.55 0.32
N GLY A 82 -3.05 8.69 1.19
CA GLY A 82 -1.61 8.55 1.42
C GLY A 82 -1.02 7.49 0.50
N TYR A 83 0.18 7.71 -0.05
CA TYR A 83 0.82 6.73 -0.91
C TYR A 83 2.29 6.54 -0.54
N VAL A 84 2.63 5.31 -0.18
CA VAL A 84 4.00 4.83 -0.03
C VAL A 84 4.34 4.01 -1.26
N VAL A 85 5.21 4.57 -2.11
CA VAL A 85 5.70 3.88 -3.31
C VAL A 85 6.77 2.86 -2.93
N GLN A 86 6.95 1.87 -3.78
CA GLN A 86 8.05 0.91 -3.69
C GLN A 86 9.38 1.66 -3.46
N ASP A 87 10.25 1.14 -2.61
CA ASP A 87 11.53 1.77 -2.19
C ASP A 87 11.39 3.16 -1.51
N GLY A 88 10.19 3.50 -1.00
CA GLY A 88 9.89 4.74 -0.29
C GLY A 88 9.78 5.98 -1.17
N GLY A 89 10.41 6.03 -2.34
CA GLY A 89 10.32 7.12 -3.31
C GLY A 89 10.60 8.52 -2.73
N LEU A 90 11.59 8.65 -1.85
CA LEU A 90 11.96 9.93 -1.25
C LEU A 90 12.74 10.80 -2.25
N PHE A 91 12.49 12.10 -2.23
CA PHE A 91 13.25 13.07 -3.00
C PHE A 91 14.69 13.18 -2.45
N PRO A 92 15.72 12.80 -3.22
CA PRO A 92 17.09 12.70 -2.70
C PRO A 92 17.72 14.05 -2.34
N HIS A 93 17.24 15.14 -2.93
CA HIS A 93 17.70 16.51 -2.68
C HIS A 93 17.02 17.18 -1.50
N LEU A 94 16.02 16.55 -0.90
CA LEU A 94 15.36 17.03 0.32
C LEU A 94 15.83 16.21 1.52
N THR A 95 15.87 16.84 2.70
CA THR A 95 16.04 16.12 3.97
C THR A 95 14.83 15.22 4.24
N ALA A 96 14.90 14.31 5.21
CA ALA A 96 13.77 13.52 5.67
C ALA A 96 12.60 14.44 6.06
N ARG A 97 12.84 15.50 6.84
CA ARG A 97 11.86 16.53 7.19
C ARG A 97 11.25 17.17 5.94
N GLY A 98 12.08 17.61 4.99
CA GLY A 98 11.64 18.24 3.75
C GLY A 98 10.71 17.33 2.93
N ASN A 99 11.00 16.02 2.88
CA ASN A 99 10.13 15.03 2.24
C ASN A 99 8.76 14.95 2.92
N VAL A 100 8.72 14.91 4.25
CA VAL A 100 7.45 14.79 5.02
C VAL A 100 6.61 16.06 4.89
N GLU A 101 7.21 17.23 4.99
CA GLU A 101 6.52 18.53 5.02
C GLU A 101 6.01 19.01 3.65
N LEU A 102 6.50 18.42 2.56
CA LEU A 102 6.34 18.94 1.19
C LEU A 102 4.89 19.32 0.85
N MET A 103 3.96 18.39 1.02
CA MET A 103 2.56 18.62 0.66
C MET A 103 1.84 19.57 1.63
N ALA A 104 2.16 19.50 2.93
CA ALA A 104 1.58 20.42 3.91
C ALA A 104 2.02 21.88 3.65
N ARG A 105 3.29 22.08 3.27
CA ARG A 105 3.80 23.40 2.84
C ARG A 105 3.11 23.88 1.56
N HIS A 106 2.96 23.00 0.56
CA HIS A 106 2.26 23.32 -0.69
C HIS A 106 0.82 23.75 -0.45
N LEU A 107 0.14 23.12 0.51
CA LEU A 107 -1.23 23.45 0.91
C LEU A 107 -1.34 24.63 1.89
N GLY A 108 -0.22 25.33 2.17
CA GLY A 108 -0.23 26.53 2.99
C GLY A 108 -0.42 26.29 4.49
N TRP A 109 -0.10 25.11 5.03
CA TRP A 109 -0.16 24.89 6.47
C TRP A 109 0.82 25.79 7.22
N SER A 110 0.43 26.27 8.40
CA SER A 110 1.32 27.06 9.24
C SER A 110 2.53 26.25 9.71
N ALA A 111 3.67 26.93 9.91
CA ALA A 111 4.90 26.28 10.37
C ALA A 111 4.73 25.62 11.76
N ALA A 112 3.85 26.16 12.61
CA ALA A 112 3.54 25.58 13.92
C ALA A 112 2.81 24.23 13.75
N ARG A 113 1.74 24.18 12.96
CA ARG A 113 0.98 22.96 12.65
C ARG A 113 1.86 21.89 12.01
N ILE A 114 2.74 22.26 11.07
CA ILE A 114 3.67 21.34 10.42
C ILE A 114 4.62 20.72 11.46
N ARG A 115 5.23 21.55 12.35
CA ARG A 115 6.15 21.02 13.37
C ARG A 115 5.49 20.04 14.31
N GLU A 116 4.30 20.38 14.83
CA GLU A 116 3.52 19.54 15.70
C GLU A 116 3.22 18.19 15.02
N ARG A 117 2.69 18.23 13.78
CA ARG A 117 2.34 17.02 13.03
C ARG A 117 3.55 16.15 12.69
N VAL A 118 4.70 16.76 12.38
CA VAL A 118 5.94 16.02 12.13
C VAL A 118 6.43 15.31 13.39
N SER A 119 6.33 15.95 14.57
CA SER A 119 6.72 15.32 15.84
C SER A 119 5.81 14.15 16.18
N GLU A 120 4.47 14.31 16.06
CA GLU A 120 3.50 13.21 16.24
C GLU A 120 3.78 12.01 15.31
N LEU A 121 4.07 12.29 14.04
CA LEU A 121 4.35 11.24 13.07
C LEU A 121 5.69 10.56 13.32
N ALA A 122 6.72 11.30 13.77
CA ALA A 122 8.02 10.74 14.12
C ALA A 122 7.90 9.76 15.30
N GLU A 123 7.11 10.12 16.32
CA GLU A 123 6.77 9.24 17.44
C GLU A 123 5.99 8.01 16.96
N LEU A 124 4.95 8.21 16.14
CA LEU A 124 4.09 7.15 15.62
C LEU A 124 4.88 6.09 14.86
N VAL A 125 5.83 6.50 14.00
CA VAL A 125 6.66 5.58 13.21
C VAL A 125 7.96 5.20 13.92
N GLN A 126 8.16 5.63 15.17
CA GLN A 126 9.37 5.36 15.97
C GLN A 126 10.65 5.81 15.25
N LEU A 127 10.65 6.99 14.62
CA LEU A 127 11.80 7.58 13.96
C LEU A 127 12.44 8.65 14.87
N PRO A 128 13.72 8.51 15.29
CA PRO A 128 14.40 9.54 16.07
C PRO A 128 14.41 10.91 15.36
N GLU A 129 14.00 11.97 16.04
CA GLU A 129 13.91 13.32 15.45
C GLU A 129 15.23 13.82 14.84
N ALA A 130 16.38 13.39 15.40
CA ALA A 130 17.70 13.72 14.88
C ALA A 130 17.90 13.26 13.41
N LEU A 131 17.17 12.24 12.97
CA LEU A 131 17.24 11.76 11.59
C LEU A 131 16.47 12.65 10.61
N LEU A 132 15.56 13.49 11.09
CA LEU A 132 14.76 14.37 10.23
C LEU A 132 15.61 15.40 9.47
N ALA A 133 16.81 15.75 9.99
CA ALA A 133 17.76 16.63 9.32
C ALA A 133 18.61 15.94 8.24
N ARG A 134 18.59 14.60 8.18
CA ARG A 134 19.40 13.81 7.25
C ARG A 134 18.75 13.72 5.86
N HIS A 135 19.58 13.56 4.84
CA HIS A 135 19.16 13.25 3.48
C HIS A 135 18.90 11.73 3.33
N PRO A 136 18.10 11.28 2.36
CA PRO A 136 17.82 9.85 2.12
C PRO A 136 19.07 8.99 1.98
N SER A 137 20.17 9.52 1.43
CA SER A 137 21.45 8.80 1.31
C SER A 137 22.17 8.54 2.65
N GLN A 138 21.73 9.18 3.73
CA GLN A 138 22.36 9.16 5.06
C GLN A 138 21.56 8.34 6.08
N ILE A 139 20.49 7.67 5.65
CA ILE A 139 19.60 6.87 6.48
C ILE A 139 19.41 5.47 5.90
N SER A 140 19.14 4.49 6.76
CA SER A 140 18.94 3.08 6.35
C SER A 140 17.67 2.87 5.55
N GLY A 141 17.52 1.70 4.91
CA GLY A 141 16.32 1.30 4.16
C GLY A 141 15.05 1.38 5.01
N GLY A 142 15.06 0.80 6.20
CA GLY A 142 13.92 0.87 7.12
C GLY A 142 13.59 2.29 7.58
N GLN A 143 14.62 3.13 7.82
CA GLN A 143 14.42 4.55 8.13
C GLN A 143 13.80 5.31 6.95
N LYS A 144 14.20 5.01 5.71
CA LYS A 144 13.57 5.58 4.50
C LYS A 144 12.09 5.22 4.42
N GLN A 145 11.73 3.96 4.70
CA GLN A 145 10.34 3.52 4.71
C GLN A 145 9.52 4.24 5.80
N ARG A 146 10.08 4.42 7.00
CA ARG A 146 9.43 5.19 8.07
C ARG A 146 9.19 6.65 7.65
N VAL A 147 10.16 7.30 7.00
CA VAL A 147 10.01 8.67 6.45
C VAL A 147 8.95 8.71 5.34
N ALA A 148 8.93 7.72 4.44
CA ALA A 148 7.92 7.64 3.39
C ALA A 148 6.50 7.46 3.98
N LEU A 149 6.38 6.68 5.05
CA LEU A 149 5.13 6.51 5.78
C LEU A 149 4.69 7.81 6.46
N MET A 150 5.61 8.54 7.12
CA MET A 150 5.32 9.89 7.67
C MET A 150 4.80 10.83 6.57
N ARG A 151 5.46 10.85 5.40
CA ARG A 151 5.04 11.66 4.26
C ARG A 151 3.63 11.30 3.80
N ALA A 152 3.32 10.01 3.69
CA ALA A 152 2.01 9.54 3.29
C ALA A 152 0.91 9.89 4.32
N LEU A 153 1.25 9.91 5.61
CA LEU A 153 0.33 10.22 6.72
C LEU A 153 0.23 11.73 7.06
N MET A 154 1.06 12.58 6.42
CA MET A 154 1.17 13.99 6.79
C MET A 154 -0.17 14.74 6.73
N LEU A 155 -0.98 14.47 5.72
CA LEU A 155 -2.27 15.13 5.51
C LEU A 155 -3.44 14.41 6.22
N ASP A 156 -3.17 13.43 7.07
CA ASP A 156 -4.16 12.60 7.75
C ASP A 156 -5.16 11.91 6.78
N PRO A 157 -4.68 11.14 5.80
CA PRO A 157 -5.52 10.54 4.77
C PRO A 157 -6.53 9.55 5.34
N GLU A 158 -7.65 9.33 4.62
CA GLU A 158 -8.65 8.30 4.95
C GLU A 158 -8.28 6.93 4.38
N LEU A 159 -7.52 6.90 3.28
CA LEU A 159 -7.05 5.69 2.61
C LEU A 159 -5.54 5.74 2.41
N LEU A 160 -4.86 4.71 2.85
CA LEU A 160 -3.42 4.56 2.71
C LEU A 160 -3.12 3.46 1.69
N PHE A 161 -2.34 3.80 0.67
CA PHE A 161 -1.81 2.88 -0.33
C PHE A 161 -0.35 2.56 -0.02
N LEU A 162 -0.01 1.28 0.02
CA LEU A 162 1.34 0.78 0.29
C LEU A 162 1.74 -0.18 -0.84
N ASP A 163 2.74 0.18 -1.61
CA ASP A 163 3.24 -0.63 -2.73
C ASP A 163 4.53 -1.33 -2.31
N GLU A 164 4.44 -2.63 -2.01
CA GLU A 164 5.53 -3.50 -1.53
C GLU A 164 6.37 -2.85 -0.39
N PRO A 165 5.75 -2.40 0.72
CA PRO A 165 6.43 -1.58 1.72
C PRO A 165 7.56 -2.30 2.47
N LEU A 166 7.60 -3.63 2.43
CA LEU A 166 8.57 -4.46 3.14
C LEU A 166 9.55 -5.19 2.20
N GLY A 167 9.39 -5.05 0.87
CA GLY A 167 10.04 -5.90 -0.12
C GLY A 167 11.58 -5.82 -0.18
N ALA A 168 12.19 -4.69 0.13
CA ALA A 168 13.63 -4.44 -0.03
C ALA A 168 14.40 -4.38 1.30
N LEU A 169 13.82 -4.95 2.38
CA LEU A 169 14.38 -4.88 3.73
C LEU A 169 14.99 -6.22 4.15
N ASP A 170 16.03 -6.15 4.99
CA ASP A 170 16.54 -7.33 5.67
C ASP A 170 15.50 -7.92 6.65
N PRO A 171 15.59 -9.20 7.01
CA PRO A 171 14.54 -9.88 7.78
C PRO A 171 14.22 -9.24 9.13
N LEU A 172 15.22 -8.74 9.85
CA LEU A 172 15.03 -8.14 11.17
C LEU A 172 14.30 -6.79 11.05
N VAL A 173 14.76 -5.92 10.16
CA VAL A 173 14.13 -4.61 9.88
C VAL A 173 12.73 -4.79 9.32
N ARG A 174 12.51 -5.84 8.50
CA ARG A 174 11.18 -6.21 7.98
C ARG A 174 10.22 -6.52 9.13
N ALA A 175 10.62 -7.38 10.07
CA ALA A 175 9.79 -7.76 11.22
C ALA A 175 9.43 -6.53 12.08
N GLU A 176 10.43 -5.69 12.42
CA GLU A 176 10.20 -4.46 13.18
C GLU A 176 9.24 -3.50 12.47
N LEU A 177 9.39 -3.32 11.16
CA LEU A 177 8.51 -2.43 10.39
C LEU A 177 7.11 -3.04 10.21
N GLN A 178 7.00 -4.35 10.11
CA GLN A 178 5.73 -5.08 10.04
C GLN A 178 4.90 -4.84 11.31
N GLU A 179 5.49 -5.00 12.49
CA GLU A 179 4.83 -4.71 13.77
C GLU A 179 4.45 -3.23 13.90
N CYS A 180 5.36 -2.33 13.50
CA CYS A 180 5.10 -0.90 13.50
C CYS A 180 3.89 -0.54 12.62
N LEU A 181 3.82 -1.07 11.39
CA LEU A 181 2.70 -0.85 10.46
C LEU A 181 1.39 -1.40 11.03
N ALA A 182 1.39 -2.60 11.63
CA ALA A 182 0.20 -3.18 12.26
C ALA A 182 -0.35 -2.26 13.36
N GLY A 183 0.52 -1.81 14.26
CA GLY A 183 0.14 -0.89 15.32
C GLY A 183 -0.39 0.45 14.79
N ILE A 184 0.17 0.95 13.68
CA ILE A 184 -0.31 2.17 13.02
C ILE A 184 -1.71 1.96 12.42
N PHE A 185 -1.93 0.85 11.71
CA PHE A 185 -3.22 0.54 11.09
C PHE A 185 -4.33 0.42 12.14
N GLU A 186 -4.05 -0.30 13.23
CA GLU A 186 -4.98 -0.48 14.34
C GLU A 186 -5.28 0.85 15.06
N ARG A 187 -4.21 1.60 15.43
CA ARG A 187 -4.34 2.87 16.16
C ARG A 187 -5.08 3.95 15.38
N LEU A 188 -4.83 4.04 14.06
CA LEU A 188 -5.42 5.08 13.22
C LEU A 188 -6.81 4.70 12.66
N GLY A 189 -7.19 3.41 12.67
CA GLY A 189 -8.46 2.95 12.10
C GLY A 189 -8.65 3.34 10.63
N LYS A 190 -7.55 3.47 9.87
CA LYS A 190 -7.59 3.89 8.46
C LYS A 190 -7.94 2.72 7.55
N SER A 191 -8.47 3.05 6.38
CA SER A 191 -8.55 2.09 5.28
C SER A 191 -7.16 1.93 4.67
N VAL A 192 -6.75 0.70 4.37
CA VAL A 192 -5.43 0.40 3.80
C VAL A 192 -5.59 -0.46 2.57
N LEU A 193 -4.91 -0.11 1.49
CA LEU A 193 -4.67 -0.98 0.34
C LEU A 193 -3.17 -1.30 0.29
N LEU A 194 -2.83 -2.54 0.59
CA LEU A 194 -1.47 -3.06 0.58
C LEU A 194 -1.27 -3.91 -0.68
N VAL A 195 -0.21 -3.65 -1.43
CA VAL A 195 0.24 -4.49 -2.54
C VAL A 195 1.46 -5.26 -2.08
N THR A 196 1.41 -6.57 -2.21
CA THR A 196 2.55 -7.45 -1.92
C THR A 196 2.50 -8.70 -2.81
N HIS A 197 3.62 -9.37 -2.93
CA HIS A 197 3.70 -10.72 -3.51
C HIS A 197 3.88 -11.79 -2.41
N ASP A 198 3.98 -11.39 -1.15
CA ASP A 198 4.23 -12.23 0.02
C ASP A 198 2.91 -12.61 0.70
N LEU A 199 2.64 -13.93 0.78
CA LEU A 199 1.41 -14.44 1.40
C LEU A 199 1.43 -14.30 2.93
N ALA A 200 2.63 -14.32 3.56
CA ALA A 200 2.75 -14.15 5.00
C ALA A 200 2.40 -12.71 5.40
N GLU A 201 2.87 -11.70 4.63
CA GLU A 201 2.44 -10.30 4.82
C GLU A 201 0.92 -10.16 4.66
N ALA A 202 0.36 -10.82 3.63
CA ALA A 202 -1.08 -10.77 3.39
C ALA A 202 -1.89 -11.42 4.50
N ALA A 203 -1.43 -12.54 5.04
CA ALA A 203 -2.06 -13.20 6.18
C ALA A 203 -1.98 -12.36 7.45
N PHE A 204 -0.88 -11.62 7.63
CA PHE A 204 -0.64 -10.80 8.81
C PHE A 204 -1.50 -9.52 8.81
N PHE A 205 -1.58 -8.80 7.68
CA PHE A 205 -2.25 -7.51 7.60
C PHE A 205 -3.70 -7.60 7.09
N GLY A 206 -4.01 -8.61 6.26
CA GLY A 206 -5.19 -8.59 5.40
C GLY A 206 -6.48 -8.98 6.09
N HIS A 207 -7.46 -8.08 6.06
CA HIS A 207 -8.86 -8.40 6.35
C HIS A 207 -9.57 -8.94 5.10
N LEU A 208 -9.19 -8.44 3.93
CA LEU A 208 -9.64 -8.89 2.61
C LEU A 208 -8.41 -9.10 1.72
N LEU A 209 -8.21 -10.33 1.26
CA LEU A 209 -7.19 -10.69 0.29
C LEU A 209 -7.81 -10.73 -1.10
N VAL A 210 -7.10 -10.23 -2.09
CA VAL A 210 -7.50 -10.19 -3.49
C VAL A 210 -6.34 -10.70 -4.33
N LEU A 211 -6.47 -11.90 -4.89
CA LEU A 211 -5.44 -12.52 -5.72
C LEU A 211 -5.68 -12.20 -7.19
N LEU A 212 -4.70 -11.57 -7.82
CA LEU A 212 -4.69 -11.28 -9.25
C LEU A 212 -3.79 -12.27 -10.00
N GLN A 213 -4.26 -12.68 -11.18
CA GLN A 213 -3.49 -13.40 -12.19
C GLN A 213 -3.88 -12.89 -13.57
N ASP A 214 -2.90 -12.58 -14.40
CA ASP A 214 -3.09 -12.17 -15.79
C ASP A 214 -4.16 -11.08 -15.97
N GLY A 215 -4.13 -10.05 -15.10
CA GLY A 215 -5.07 -8.93 -15.12
C GLY A 215 -6.49 -9.26 -14.65
N ARG A 216 -6.73 -10.38 -13.98
CA ARG A 216 -8.03 -10.81 -13.45
C ARG A 216 -7.97 -11.11 -11.97
N ILE A 217 -9.04 -10.82 -11.25
CA ILE A 217 -9.20 -11.31 -9.88
C ILE A 217 -9.60 -12.78 -9.96
N VAL A 218 -8.76 -13.66 -9.41
CA VAL A 218 -9.00 -15.12 -9.35
C VAL A 218 -9.78 -15.49 -8.10
N GLN A 219 -9.44 -14.87 -6.97
CA GLN A 219 -10.14 -15.05 -5.71
C GLN A 219 -10.06 -13.80 -4.85
N GLN A 220 -11.12 -13.57 -4.09
CA GLN A 220 -11.13 -12.59 -2.99
C GLN A 220 -11.81 -13.20 -1.77
N GLY A 221 -11.31 -12.87 -0.57
CA GLY A 221 -11.83 -13.42 0.68
C GLY A 221 -10.86 -13.25 1.84
N SER A 222 -11.11 -13.92 2.95
CA SER A 222 -10.21 -14.02 4.08
C SER A 222 -9.02 -14.95 3.77
N PHE A 223 -7.97 -14.91 4.58
CA PHE A 223 -6.86 -15.87 4.48
C PHE A 223 -7.35 -17.33 4.64
N GLU A 224 -8.35 -17.56 5.49
CA GLU A 224 -8.98 -18.87 5.65
C GLU A 224 -9.63 -19.36 4.35
N ASP A 225 -10.33 -18.48 3.60
CA ASP A 225 -10.92 -18.83 2.31
C ASP A 225 -9.87 -19.30 1.30
N PHE A 226 -8.68 -18.68 1.29
CA PHE A 226 -7.59 -19.06 0.40
C PHE A 226 -6.98 -20.44 0.74
N THR A 227 -7.00 -20.81 2.01
CA THR A 227 -6.38 -22.06 2.49
C THR A 227 -7.35 -23.23 2.51
N THR A 228 -8.64 -23.00 2.75
CA THR A 228 -9.65 -24.06 2.93
C THR A 228 -10.60 -24.20 1.76
N ARG A 229 -10.81 -23.11 0.99
CA ARG A 229 -11.79 -23.06 -0.13
C ARG A 229 -11.19 -22.35 -1.36
N PRO A 230 -10.07 -22.85 -1.91
CA PRO A 230 -9.46 -22.25 -3.10
C PRO A 230 -10.45 -22.33 -4.29
N ALA A 231 -10.69 -21.18 -4.93
CA ALA A 231 -11.63 -21.08 -6.04
C ALA A 231 -11.08 -21.63 -7.37
N ASP A 232 -9.75 -21.77 -7.48
CA ASP A 232 -9.05 -22.18 -8.69
C ASP A 232 -7.79 -22.98 -8.33
N PRO A 233 -7.35 -23.96 -9.13
CA PRO A 233 -6.08 -24.67 -8.92
C PRO A 233 -4.85 -23.77 -8.84
N PHE A 234 -4.89 -22.58 -9.45
CA PHE A 234 -3.81 -21.59 -9.32
C PHE A 234 -3.70 -21.07 -7.88
N VAL A 235 -4.83 -20.82 -7.20
CA VAL A 235 -4.83 -20.37 -5.79
C VAL A 235 -4.12 -21.39 -4.91
N THR A 236 -4.46 -22.69 -5.07
CA THR A 236 -3.80 -23.79 -4.34
C THR A 236 -2.29 -23.80 -4.60
N ARG A 237 -1.87 -23.71 -5.89
CA ARG A 237 -0.46 -23.68 -6.24
C ARG A 237 0.26 -22.46 -5.66
N PHE A 238 -0.38 -21.29 -5.71
CA PHE A 238 0.17 -20.04 -5.18
C PHE A 238 0.41 -20.13 -3.68
N VAL A 239 -0.59 -20.58 -2.91
CA VAL A 239 -0.49 -20.77 -1.46
C VAL A 239 0.60 -21.80 -1.09
N HIS A 240 0.64 -22.94 -1.80
CA HIS A 240 1.64 -23.97 -1.53
C HIS A 240 3.08 -23.54 -1.90
N ALA A 241 3.26 -22.78 -2.97
CA ALA A 241 4.58 -22.30 -3.37
C ALA A 241 5.17 -21.36 -2.32
N GLN A 242 4.37 -20.44 -1.78
CA GLN A 242 4.77 -19.50 -0.73
C GLN A 242 5.13 -20.24 0.57
N ARG A 243 4.27 -21.13 1.05
CA ARG A 243 4.53 -21.92 2.27
C ARG A 243 5.79 -22.79 2.19
N ARG A 244 6.09 -23.36 1.02
CA ARG A 244 7.32 -24.17 0.84
C ARG A 244 8.58 -23.31 0.87
N PHE A 245 8.50 -22.07 0.42
CA PHE A 245 9.61 -21.14 0.48
C PHE A 245 9.90 -20.77 1.94
N ASP A 246 8.90 -20.43 2.72
CA ASP A 246 9.02 -20.10 4.14
C ASP A 246 9.59 -21.28 4.95
N ALA A 247 9.06 -22.50 4.78
CA ALA A 247 9.52 -23.69 5.48
C ALA A 247 10.98 -24.06 5.16
N ARG A 248 11.49 -23.75 3.96
CA ARG A 248 12.91 -23.97 3.62
C ARG A 248 13.82 -22.95 4.27
N MET A 249 13.39 -21.67 4.35
CA MET A 249 14.16 -20.63 5.02
C MET A 249 14.26 -20.85 6.53
N GLU A 250 13.23 -21.46 7.16
CA GLU A 250 13.26 -21.84 8.58
C GLU A 250 14.12 -23.10 8.86
N SER A 251 14.35 -23.94 7.85
CA SER A 251 15.09 -25.20 8.00
C SER A 251 16.59 -25.13 7.69
N GLU A 252 17.08 -24.03 7.13
CA GLU A 252 18.52 -23.79 6.93
C GLU A 252 19.09 -23.02 8.13
N PRO A 253 19.83 -23.68 9.06
CA PRO A 253 20.54 -22.97 10.11
C PRO A 253 21.63 -22.11 9.46
N SER A 254 21.71 -20.86 9.87
CA SER A 254 22.76 -19.90 9.49
C SER A 254 24.14 -20.56 9.64
N ALA A 255 24.83 -20.78 8.54
CA ALA A 255 26.22 -21.20 8.53
C ALA A 255 27.14 -20.00 8.78
#